data_3cf28f0ee260f2008b3e7e30403c376f
#
_entry.id   3cf28f0ee260f2008b3e7e30403c376f
#
_cell.length_a   1.000
_cell.length_b   1.000
_cell.length_c   1.000
_cell.angle_alpha   90.00
_cell.angle_beta   90.00
_cell.angle_gamma   90.00
#
_symmetry.space_group_name_H-M   'P 1'
#
loop_
_entity.id
_entity.type
_entity.pdbx_description
1 polymer ?
#
loop_
_entity_poly.entity_id
_entity_poly.type
_entity_poly.pdbx_seq_one_letter_code
_entity_poly.pdbx_strand_id
1 'polypeptide(L)'
;YRMENGTSARIGVKMSSKGEKKVRRDDKPYTKVAEHIGLLPIVMVSPADISMVSDSGEERRRFVNSVLSQMDKEYMAALQQYNRLLLQRNKMLKEMDPDRSLLEVIDMRMAMLAEPIYRARSRFVKDLVPIVAEYYKTLSGDSEQVNIEYDTELSKAGLDQILAASYDRDR
;
A
#
# COMPACT_ATOMS: atom_id res chain seq x y z
N TYR A 1 -10.33 -23.22 6.23
CA TYR A 1 -10.24 -22.51 7.51
C TYR A 1 -11.62 -22.35 8.14
N ARG A 2 -11.64 -22.18 9.45
CA ARG A 2 -12.88 -21.98 10.21
C ARG A 2 -12.95 -20.52 10.65
N MET A 3 -14.07 -19.87 10.38
CA MET A 3 -14.30 -18.47 10.80
C MET A 3 -14.74 -18.41 12.27
N GLU A 4 -14.61 -17.26 12.90
CA GLU A 4 -15.04 -17.03 14.29
C GLU A 4 -16.51 -17.35 14.52
N ASN A 5 -17.37 -17.13 13.52
CA ASN A 5 -18.79 -17.48 13.56
C ASN A 5 -19.08 -18.99 13.40
N GLY A 6 -18.05 -19.83 13.40
CA GLY A 6 -18.16 -21.28 13.29
C GLY A 6 -18.33 -21.82 11.87
N THR A 7 -18.50 -20.98 10.85
CA THR A 7 -18.58 -21.42 9.46
C THR A 7 -17.19 -21.81 8.95
N SER A 8 -17.15 -22.79 8.04
CA SER A 8 -15.90 -23.21 7.40
C SER A 8 -15.88 -22.74 5.95
N ALA A 9 -14.72 -22.36 5.45
CA ALA A 9 -14.52 -22.08 4.03
C ALA A 9 -13.30 -22.82 3.51
N ARG A 10 -13.41 -23.35 2.29
CA ARG A 10 -12.33 -24.00 1.58
C ARG A 10 -11.73 -23.05 0.56
N ILE A 11 -10.43 -22.78 0.67
CA ILE A 11 -9.71 -22.01 -0.33
C ILE A 11 -8.87 -22.95 -1.16
N GLY A 12 -9.08 -22.92 -2.47
CA GLY A 12 -8.31 -23.69 -3.46
C GLY A 12 -7.48 -22.74 -4.32
N VAL A 13 -6.20 -23.02 -4.46
CA VAL A 13 -5.30 -22.28 -5.36
C VAL A 13 -4.75 -23.25 -6.39
N LYS A 14 -4.94 -22.92 -7.67
CA LYS A 14 -4.27 -23.63 -8.78
C LYS A 14 -3.30 -22.67 -9.44
N MET A 15 -2.08 -23.13 -9.67
CA MET A 15 -1.07 -22.39 -10.40
C MET A 15 -0.67 -23.18 -11.63
N SER A 16 -0.66 -22.53 -12.80
CA SER A 16 -0.17 -23.12 -14.04
C SER A 16 1.36 -23.04 -14.09
N SER A 17 1.98 -23.87 -14.96
CA SER A 17 3.43 -23.78 -15.24
C SER A 17 3.85 -22.41 -15.81
N LYS A 18 2.91 -21.63 -16.34
CA LYS A 18 3.11 -20.25 -16.84
C LYS A 18 2.92 -19.18 -15.76
N GLY A 19 2.73 -19.58 -14.49
CA GLY A 19 2.56 -18.63 -13.37
C GLY A 19 1.13 -18.07 -13.20
N GLU A 20 0.16 -18.49 -14.01
CA GLU A 20 -1.23 -18.05 -13.82
C GLU A 20 -1.83 -18.66 -12.54
N LYS A 21 -2.38 -17.81 -11.69
CA LYS A 21 -3.03 -18.22 -10.43
C LYS A 21 -4.55 -18.14 -10.58
N LYS A 22 -5.24 -19.24 -10.25
CA LYS A 22 -6.71 -19.27 -10.11
C LYS A 22 -7.05 -19.59 -8.67
N VAL A 23 -7.76 -18.68 -8.02
CA VAL A 23 -8.19 -18.82 -6.62
C VAL A 23 -9.68 -19.09 -6.58
N ARG A 24 -10.10 -20.03 -5.74
CA ARG A 24 -11.51 -20.40 -5.52
C ARG A 24 -11.83 -20.38 -4.05
N ARG A 25 -13.05 -20.00 -3.72
CA ARG A 25 -13.63 -20.15 -2.39
C ARG A 25 -14.87 -21.02 -2.49
N ASP A 26 -14.91 -22.12 -1.73
CA ASP A 26 -16.02 -23.08 -1.72
C ASP A 26 -16.42 -23.54 -3.14
N ASP A 27 -15.37 -23.89 -3.92
CA ASP A 27 -15.43 -24.30 -5.34
C ASP A 27 -15.87 -23.20 -6.34
N LYS A 28 -16.20 -22.00 -5.88
CA LYS A 28 -16.51 -20.85 -6.75
C LYS A 28 -15.23 -20.04 -7.04
N PRO A 29 -14.92 -19.76 -8.31
CA PRO A 29 -13.78 -18.92 -8.65
C PRO A 29 -14.05 -17.48 -8.22
N TYR A 30 -13.01 -16.78 -7.73
CA TYR A 30 -13.08 -15.33 -7.54
C TYR A 30 -13.12 -14.62 -8.88
N THR A 31 -13.97 -13.62 -8.99
CA THR A 31 -13.98 -12.71 -10.16
C THR A 31 -12.71 -11.85 -10.17
N LYS A 32 -12.28 -11.41 -8.99
CA LYS A 32 -11.02 -10.68 -8.78
C LYS A 32 -10.29 -11.27 -7.59
N VAL A 33 -9.01 -11.61 -7.75
CA VAL A 33 -8.17 -12.15 -6.64
C VAL A 33 -8.11 -11.17 -5.46
N ALA A 34 -8.27 -9.88 -5.71
CA ALA A 34 -8.34 -8.84 -4.68
C ALA A 34 -9.48 -9.08 -3.65
N GLU A 35 -10.55 -9.79 -4.02
CA GLU A 35 -11.64 -10.14 -3.09
C GLU A 35 -11.19 -11.10 -1.98
N HIS A 36 -10.08 -11.81 -2.20
CA HIS A 36 -9.49 -12.70 -1.21
C HIS A 36 -8.63 -11.98 -0.18
N ILE A 37 -8.11 -10.80 -0.51
CA ILE A 37 -7.25 -10.02 0.37
C ILE A 37 -8.06 -9.58 1.60
N GLY A 38 -7.48 -9.76 2.80
CA GLY A 38 -8.13 -9.44 4.08
C GLY A 38 -9.10 -10.51 4.60
N LEU A 39 -9.42 -11.55 3.80
CA LEU A 39 -10.25 -12.66 4.29
C LEU A 39 -9.50 -13.52 5.33
N LEU A 40 -8.22 -13.71 5.13
CA LEU A 40 -7.28 -14.38 6.03
C LEU A 40 -6.06 -13.45 6.16
N PRO A 41 -6.05 -12.56 7.15
CA PRO A 41 -4.88 -11.72 7.37
C PRO A 41 -3.71 -12.60 7.80
N ILE A 42 -2.61 -12.50 7.08
CA ILE A 42 -1.38 -13.28 7.33
C ILE A 42 -0.21 -12.30 7.39
N VAL A 43 0.58 -12.44 8.43
CA VAL A 43 1.90 -11.82 8.52
C VAL A 43 2.94 -12.92 8.33
N MET A 44 3.85 -12.71 7.39
CA MET A 44 4.98 -13.58 7.16
C MET A 44 6.25 -12.78 7.42
N VAL A 45 7.14 -13.34 8.21
CA VAL A 45 8.44 -12.74 8.51
C VAL A 45 9.54 -13.66 7.96
N SER A 46 10.47 -13.08 7.23
CA SER A 46 11.59 -13.79 6.62
C SER A 46 12.91 -13.03 6.89
N PRO A 47 14.08 -13.69 6.77
CA PRO A 47 15.36 -13.00 6.88
C PRO A 47 15.55 -11.84 5.87
N ALA A 48 14.85 -11.88 4.74
CA ALA A 48 14.87 -10.82 3.73
C ALA A 48 14.20 -9.52 4.22
N ASP A 49 13.36 -9.57 5.25
CA ASP A 49 12.66 -8.40 5.79
C ASP A 49 13.56 -7.43 6.57
N ILE A 50 14.84 -7.82 6.80
CA ILE A 50 15.91 -6.91 7.24
C ILE A 50 16.00 -5.69 6.30
N SER A 51 15.67 -5.85 5.02
CA SER A 51 15.61 -4.74 4.05
C SER A 51 14.66 -3.61 4.46
N MET A 52 13.65 -3.86 5.29
CA MET A 52 12.79 -2.80 5.84
C MET A 52 13.57 -1.80 6.70
N VAL A 53 14.66 -2.24 7.33
CA VAL A 53 15.50 -1.40 8.19
C VAL A 53 16.66 -0.80 7.39
N SER A 54 17.33 -1.60 6.56
CA SER A 54 18.56 -1.22 5.86
C SER A 54 18.30 -0.52 4.53
N ASP A 55 17.21 -0.80 3.85
CA ASP A 55 16.97 -0.34 2.48
C ASP A 55 16.09 0.91 2.40
N SER A 56 15.72 1.25 1.17
CA SER A 56 14.93 2.43 0.85
C SER A 56 13.53 2.42 1.47
N GLY A 57 12.89 3.59 1.54
CA GLY A 57 11.52 3.74 2.00
C GLY A 57 10.48 2.96 1.17
N GLU A 58 10.86 2.37 0.03
CA GLU A 58 9.95 1.57 -0.78
C GLU A 58 9.52 0.27 -0.08
N GLU A 59 10.44 -0.44 0.56
CA GLU A 59 10.13 -1.66 1.32
C GLU A 59 9.21 -1.35 2.51
N ARG A 60 9.47 -0.26 3.21
CA ARG A 60 8.58 0.22 4.28
C ARG A 60 7.19 0.58 3.78
N ARG A 61 7.10 1.27 2.63
CA ARG A 61 5.80 1.57 2.00
C ARG A 61 5.08 0.30 1.55
N ARG A 62 5.81 -0.69 1.02
CA ARG A 62 5.24 -1.98 0.60
C ARG A 62 4.67 -2.73 1.79
N PHE A 63 5.38 -2.77 2.91
CA PHE A 63 4.88 -3.36 4.16
C PHE A 63 3.59 -2.69 4.63
N VAL A 64 3.59 -1.37 4.79
CA VAL A 64 2.40 -0.61 5.22
C VAL A 64 1.21 -0.83 4.27
N ASN A 65 1.46 -0.80 2.96
CA ASN A 65 0.42 -1.06 1.96
C ASN A 65 -0.15 -2.47 2.07
N SER A 66 0.70 -3.47 2.33
CA SER A 66 0.28 -4.86 2.50
C SER A 66 -0.63 -5.02 3.71
N VAL A 67 -0.25 -4.44 4.85
CA VAL A 67 -1.06 -4.50 6.08
C VAL A 67 -2.38 -3.77 5.90
N LEU A 68 -2.35 -2.50 5.47
CA LEU A 68 -3.56 -1.70 5.29
C LEU A 68 -4.52 -2.28 4.25
N SER A 69 -4.01 -2.86 3.16
CA SER A 69 -4.86 -3.52 2.15
C SER A 69 -5.56 -4.76 2.67
N GLN A 70 -5.02 -5.43 3.69
CA GLN A 70 -5.69 -6.56 4.34
C GLN A 70 -6.76 -6.11 5.31
N MET A 71 -6.61 -4.94 5.92
CA MET A 71 -7.51 -4.40 6.93
C MET A 71 -8.65 -3.57 6.32
N ASP A 72 -8.39 -2.88 5.21
CA ASP A 72 -9.29 -1.90 4.60
C ASP A 72 -9.38 -2.09 3.08
N LYS A 73 -10.57 -2.50 2.62
CA LYS A 73 -10.85 -2.71 1.19
C LYS A 73 -10.93 -1.39 0.41
N GLU A 74 -11.35 -0.31 1.05
CA GLU A 74 -11.44 1.01 0.42
C GLU A 74 -10.03 1.56 0.21
N TYR A 75 -9.16 1.42 1.22
CA TYR A 75 -7.73 1.71 1.06
C TYR A 75 -7.11 0.95 -0.10
N MET A 76 -7.34 -0.36 -0.18
CA MET A 76 -6.82 -1.19 -1.25
C MET A 76 -7.31 -0.72 -2.62
N ALA A 77 -8.60 -0.41 -2.76
CA ALA A 77 -9.19 0.08 -4.00
C ALA A 77 -8.60 1.44 -4.40
N ALA A 78 -8.48 2.37 -3.46
CA ALA A 78 -7.87 3.69 -3.68
C ALA A 78 -6.40 3.55 -4.11
N LEU A 79 -5.62 2.71 -3.43
CA LEU A 79 -4.21 2.46 -3.76
C LEU A 79 -4.05 1.85 -5.18
N GLN A 80 -4.90 0.90 -5.56
CA GLN A 80 -4.87 0.31 -6.89
C GLN A 80 -5.19 1.33 -7.99
N GLN A 81 -6.17 2.20 -7.76
CA GLN A 81 -6.52 3.25 -8.72
C GLN A 81 -5.41 4.30 -8.80
N TYR A 82 -4.87 4.73 -7.67
CA TYR A 82 -3.75 5.66 -7.60
C TYR A 82 -2.56 5.15 -8.41
N ASN A 83 -2.15 3.90 -8.19
CA ASN A 83 -1.03 3.31 -8.91
C ASN A 83 -1.25 3.22 -10.42
N ARG A 84 -2.49 2.98 -10.89
CA ARG A 84 -2.82 2.99 -12.33
C ARG A 84 -2.66 4.40 -12.92
N LEU A 85 -3.17 5.41 -12.23
CA LEU A 85 -3.06 6.80 -12.66
C LEU A 85 -1.60 7.25 -12.66
N LEU A 86 -0.81 6.86 -11.65
CA LEU A 86 0.61 7.15 -11.57
C LEU A 86 1.38 6.56 -12.76
N LEU A 87 1.09 5.31 -13.14
CA LEU A 87 1.69 4.69 -14.32
C LEU A 87 1.30 5.42 -15.61
N GLN A 88 0.04 5.84 -15.73
CA GLN A 88 -0.45 6.60 -16.87
C GLN A 88 0.22 7.97 -16.94
N ARG A 89 0.28 8.71 -15.83
CA ARG A 89 0.97 10.00 -15.71
C ARG A 89 2.44 9.88 -16.13
N ASN A 90 3.16 8.91 -15.56
CA ASN A 90 4.57 8.70 -15.85
C ASN A 90 4.83 8.31 -17.32
N LYS A 91 3.88 7.65 -17.98
CA LYS A 91 3.96 7.38 -19.41
C LYS A 91 3.80 8.65 -20.23
N MET A 92 2.81 9.48 -19.90
CA MET A 92 2.53 10.72 -20.62
C MET A 92 3.68 11.74 -20.49
N LEU A 93 4.27 11.85 -19.30
CA LEU A 93 5.41 12.76 -19.08
C LEU A 93 6.64 12.43 -19.94
N LYS A 94 6.75 11.20 -20.42
CA LYS A 94 7.84 10.77 -21.34
C LYS A 94 7.55 11.08 -22.81
N GLU A 95 6.37 11.55 -23.15
CA GLU A 95 6.03 11.97 -24.52
C GLU A 95 6.73 13.30 -24.84
N MET A 96 7.03 13.52 -26.13
CA MET A 96 7.70 14.76 -26.57
C MET A 96 6.83 16.00 -26.32
N ASP A 97 5.52 15.87 -26.49
CA ASP A 97 4.53 16.92 -26.26
C ASP A 97 3.34 16.34 -25.46
N PRO A 98 3.44 16.27 -24.14
CA PRO A 98 2.39 15.71 -23.30
C PRO A 98 1.16 16.61 -23.27
N ASP A 99 -0.02 16.01 -23.40
CA ASP A 99 -1.28 16.73 -23.25
C ASP A 99 -1.45 17.23 -21.81
N ARG A 100 -1.22 18.51 -21.60
CA ARG A 100 -1.33 19.18 -20.29
C ARG A 100 -2.73 19.07 -19.70
N SER A 101 -3.77 19.23 -20.49
CA SER A 101 -5.15 19.18 -20.01
C SER A 101 -5.48 17.78 -19.46
N LEU A 102 -5.01 16.75 -20.14
CA LEU A 102 -5.20 15.38 -19.69
C LEU A 102 -4.35 15.07 -18.44
N LEU A 103 -3.12 15.60 -18.36
CA LEU A 103 -2.28 15.49 -17.15
C LEU A 103 -2.96 16.14 -15.94
N GLU A 104 -3.51 17.33 -16.08
CA GLU A 104 -4.24 18.03 -15.00
C GLU A 104 -5.43 17.19 -14.48
N VAL A 105 -6.19 16.56 -15.39
CA VAL A 105 -7.29 15.65 -15.00
C VAL A 105 -6.78 14.42 -14.24
N ILE A 106 -5.65 13.86 -14.66
CA ILE A 106 -5.02 12.73 -13.97
C ILE A 106 -4.53 13.17 -12.59
N ASP A 107 -3.84 14.30 -12.49
CA ASP A 107 -3.30 14.84 -11.25
C ASP A 107 -4.41 15.16 -10.24
N MET A 108 -5.52 15.74 -10.68
CA MET A 108 -6.70 15.95 -9.85
C MET A 108 -7.28 14.64 -9.31
N ARG A 109 -7.42 13.63 -10.15
CA ARG A 109 -7.89 12.29 -9.72
C ARG A 109 -6.92 11.61 -8.76
N MET A 110 -5.63 11.76 -8.99
CA MET A 110 -4.61 11.26 -8.08
C MET A 110 -4.68 11.96 -6.73
N ALA A 111 -4.88 13.27 -6.69
CA ALA A 111 -5.04 14.04 -5.46
C ALA A 111 -6.23 13.56 -4.61
N MET A 112 -7.38 13.31 -5.25
CA MET A 112 -8.57 12.76 -4.57
C MET A 112 -8.31 11.39 -3.93
N LEU A 113 -7.47 10.56 -4.54
CA LEU A 113 -7.11 9.24 -4.03
C LEU A 113 -5.97 9.29 -3.01
N ALA A 114 -5.07 10.26 -3.13
CA ALA A 114 -3.93 10.42 -2.23
C ALA A 114 -4.35 10.78 -0.80
N GLU A 115 -5.39 11.59 -0.65
CA GLU A 115 -5.86 12.04 0.66
C GLU A 115 -6.31 10.88 1.58
N PRO A 116 -7.22 9.98 1.19
CA PRO A 116 -7.57 8.83 2.04
C PRO A 116 -6.38 7.88 2.27
N ILE A 117 -5.48 7.72 1.29
CA ILE A 117 -4.26 6.92 1.46
C ILE A 117 -3.34 7.55 2.52
N TYR A 118 -3.14 8.86 2.44
CA TYR A 118 -2.34 9.62 3.42
C TYR A 118 -2.90 9.49 4.84
N ARG A 119 -4.20 9.70 5.00
CA ARG A 119 -4.86 9.60 6.31
C ARG A 119 -4.74 8.20 6.91
N ALA A 120 -4.94 7.17 6.10
CA ALA A 120 -4.82 5.78 6.57
C ALA A 120 -3.38 5.45 7.01
N ARG A 121 -2.38 5.87 6.24
CA ARG A 121 -0.96 5.67 6.59
C ARG A 121 -0.55 6.45 7.83
N SER A 122 -0.98 7.72 7.94
CA SER A 122 -0.70 8.56 9.11
C SER A 122 -1.28 7.96 10.39
N ARG A 123 -2.53 7.47 10.33
CA ARG A 123 -3.16 6.77 11.45
C ARG A 123 -2.40 5.50 11.80
N PHE A 124 -2.08 4.68 10.81
CA PHE A 124 -1.36 3.42 11.01
C PHE A 124 -0.01 3.65 11.70
N VAL A 125 0.79 4.63 11.25
CA VAL A 125 2.08 4.93 11.89
C VAL A 125 1.88 5.42 13.32
N LYS A 126 0.89 6.29 13.56
CA LYS A 126 0.56 6.76 14.91
C LYS A 126 0.22 5.60 15.87
N ASP A 127 -0.55 4.62 15.38
CA ASP A 127 -0.95 3.46 16.18
C ASP A 127 0.21 2.46 16.35
N LEU A 128 1.14 2.40 15.39
CA LEU A 128 2.29 1.50 15.40
C LEU A 128 3.40 1.96 16.36
N VAL A 129 3.64 3.27 16.47
CA VAL A 129 4.76 3.85 17.29
C VAL A 129 4.78 3.30 18.71
N PRO A 130 3.70 3.33 19.50
CA PRO A 130 3.74 2.83 20.88
C PRO A 130 4.02 1.33 20.95
N ILE A 131 3.51 0.55 19.98
CA ILE A 131 3.71 -0.91 19.91
C ILE A 131 5.20 -1.20 19.68
N VAL A 132 5.81 -0.55 18.70
CA VAL A 132 7.23 -0.74 18.38
C VAL A 132 8.12 -0.27 19.54
N ALA A 133 7.79 0.87 20.18
CA ALA A 133 8.53 1.37 21.32
C ALA A 133 8.53 0.38 22.48
N GLU A 134 7.40 -0.25 22.79
CA GLU A 134 7.29 -1.26 23.84
C GLU A 134 8.14 -2.51 23.56
N TYR A 135 8.04 -3.05 22.33
CA TYR A 135 8.87 -4.20 21.92
C TYR A 135 10.36 -3.85 21.92
N TYR A 136 10.72 -2.69 21.41
CA TYR A 136 12.11 -2.26 21.35
C TYR A 136 12.71 -2.03 22.74
N LYS A 137 11.93 -1.45 23.65
CA LYS A 137 12.31 -1.32 25.07
C LYS A 137 12.66 -2.69 25.67
N THR A 138 11.83 -3.70 25.41
CA THR A 138 12.08 -5.07 25.89
C THR A 138 13.35 -5.67 25.29
N LEU A 139 13.60 -5.47 24.00
CA LEU A 139 14.77 -6.02 23.29
C LEU A 139 16.08 -5.33 23.68
N SER A 140 16.05 -4.00 23.87
CA SER A 140 17.24 -3.22 24.22
C SER A 140 17.56 -3.20 25.72
N GLY A 141 16.70 -3.78 26.58
CA GLY A 141 16.81 -3.67 28.03
C GLY A 141 16.65 -2.22 28.53
N ASP A 142 15.80 -1.43 27.84
CA ASP A 142 15.54 -0.01 28.12
C ASP A 142 16.77 0.91 27.93
N SER A 143 17.79 0.45 27.20
CA SER A 143 19.01 1.22 26.93
C SER A 143 18.89 2.20 25.76
N GLU A 144 17.92 1.99 24.88
CA GLU A 144 17.74 2.78 23.67
C GLU A 144 16.25 3.08 23.43
N GLN A 145 15.99 4.20 22.74
CA GLN A 145 14.64 4.57 22.30
C GLN A 145 14.56 4.54 20.78
N VAL A 146 13.42 4.14 20.27
CA VAL A 146 13.12 4.15 18.83
C VAL A 146 11.90 5.05 18.56
N ASN A 147 11.94 5.77 17.45
CA ASN A 147 10.81 6.51 16.92
C ASN A 147 10.58 6.16 15.44
N ILE A 148 9.33 6.23 15.01
CA ILE A 148 8.94 6.04 13.61
C ILE A 148 8.17 7.28 13.18
N GLU A 149 8.59 7.89 12.07
CA GLU A 149 7.94 9.05 11.50
C GLU A 149 7.45 8.75 10.10
N TYR A 150 6.27 9.27 9.76
CA TYR A 150 5.75 9.25 8.40
C TYR A 150 6.10 10.56 7.71
N ASP A 151 7.28 10.59 7.10
CA ASP A 151 7.74 11.74 6.31
C ASP A 151 7.07 11.73 4.93
N THR A 152 6.38 12.83 4.60
CA THR A 152 5.66 13.01 3.33
C THR A 152 5.38 14.47 3.06
N GLU A 153 5.49 14.88 1.80
CA GLU A 153 5.13 16.23 1.35
C GLU A 153 3.62 16.51 1.49
N LEU A 154 2.77 15.46 1.51
CA LEU A 154 1.32 15.59 1.71
C LEU A 154 0.93 16.18 3.08
N SER A 155 1.87 16.21 4.03
CA SER A 155 1.67 16.91 5.31
C SER A 155 1.70 18.44 5.16
N LYS A 156 2.21 18.96 4.04
CA LYS A 156 2.45 20.40 3.81
C LYS A 156 1.53 20.97 2.73
N ALA A 157 1.16 20.18 1.72
CA ALA A 157 0.36 20.63 0.58
C ALA A 157 -0.46 19.47 -0.01
N GLY A 158 -1.51 19.79 -0.76
CA GLY A 158 -2.25 18.80 -1.55
C GLY A 158 -1.41 18.22 -2.68
N LEU A 159 -1.71 16.98 -3.09
CA LEU A 159 -0.93 16.32 -4.15
C LEU A 159 -0.98 17.09 -5.48
N ASP A 160 -2.11 17.70 -5.82
CA ASP A 160 -2.27 18.53 -7.01
C ASP A 160 -1.27 19.69 -7.06
N GLN A 161 -1.09 20.38 -5.94
CA GLN A 161 -0.10 21.46 -5.80
C GLN A 161 1.33 20.94 -5.90
N ILE A 162 1.62 19.81 -5.28
CA ILE A 162 2.94 19.17 -5.32
C ILE A 162 3.29 18.76 -6.76
N LEU A 163 2.34 18.12 -7.47
CA LEU A 163 2.54 17.68 -8.86
C LEU A 163 2.67 18.86 -9.83
N ALA A 164 1.91 19.92 -9.63
CA ALA A 164 2.05 21.14 -10.41
C ALA A 164 3.42 21.80 -10.23
N ALA A 165 3.91 21.88 -9.00
CA ALA A 165 5.23 22.44 -8.69
C ALA A 165 6.40 21.58 -9.18
N SER A 166 6.21 20.28 -9.33
CA SER A 166 7.26 19.33 -9.77
C SER A 166 7.24 19.04 -11.27
N TYR A 167 6.29 19.59 -12.03
CA TYR A 167 6.06 19.24 -13.44
C TYR A 167 7.34 19.25 -14.30
N ASP A 168 8.10 20.34 -14.25
CA ASP A 168 9.31 20.50 -15.09
C ASP A 168 10.46 19.55 -14.66
N ARG A 169 10.50 19.17 -13.40
CA ARG A 169 11.45 18.19 -12.85
C ARG A 169 11.06 16.76 -13.20
N ASP A 170 9.76 16.48 -13.24
CA ASP A 170 9.23 15.12 -13.49
C ASP A 170 9.24 14.75 -14.98
N ARG A 171 9.37 15.73 -15.88
CA ARG A 171 9.47 15.60 -17.33
C ARG A 171 10.89 15.30 -17.80
#